data_9cd76beab250ad3c19a8821a7a83f303
#
_entry.id   9cd76beab250ad3c19a8821a7a83f303
#
_cell.length_a   1.000
_cell.length_b   1.000
_cell.length_c   1.000
_cell.angle_alpha   90.00
_cell.angle_beta   90.00
_cell.angle_gamma   90.00
#
_symmetry.space_group_name_H-M   'P 1'
#
loop_
_entity.id
_entity.type
_entity.pdbx_description
1 polymer ?
#
loop_
_entity_poly.entity_id
_entity_poly.type
_entity_poly.pdbx_seq_one_letter_code
_entity_poly.pdbx_strand_id
1 'polypeptide(L)'
;MDFFARQAATRRLSRWMVLLFILAIVAIVIAINFVVVVAVAILAVEDGGLLATQDLSLAHYPMVVMVTSIVVIGTIGISSLVRTASLSAGGGAVAQQLGGTRVNRDTSDPLRKRLMNVVEEISIASGVPVPQVYVLDREAGINAFAAGHNPSNAAVAVTRGALVNLNRDELQGVIAHEFSHVLNGDMRLSTRLIGWLFGLTVIATVARMVLRHMPRRSGGRKGGGAIGGIMVAAF
;
A
#
# COMPACT_ATOMS: atom_id res chain seq x y z
N MET A 1 7.99 23.23 -25.88
CA MET A 1 7.61 22.65 -24.58
C MET A 1 8.85 22.02 -23.97
N ASP A 2 9.24 22.45 -22.78
CA ASP A 2 10.53 22.06 -22.18
C ASP A 2 10.35 20.70 -21.47
N PHE A 3 10.69 19.62 -22.17
CA PHE A 3 10.61 18.23 -21.70
C PHE A 3 11.44 18.02 -20.42
N PHE A 4 12.63 18.59 -20.38
CA PHE A 4 13.55 18.44 -19.24
C PHE A 4 13.04 19.15 -17.98
N ALA A 5 12.40 20.31 -18.12
CA ALA A 5 11.79 21.01 -17.00
C ALA A 5 10.63 20.22 -16.40
N ARG A 6 9.80 19.57 -17.21
CA ARG A 6 8.73 18.69 -16.73
C ARG A 6 9.27 17.45 -16.02
N GLN A 7 10.32 16.84 -16.56
CA GLN A 7 10.97 15.67 -15.92
C GLN A 7 11.58 16.05 -14.57
N ALA A 8 12.22 17.20 -14.45
CA ALA A 8 12.75 17.71 -13.18
C ALA A 8 11.64 17.97 -12.15
N ALA A 9 10.51 18.56 -12.58
CA ALA A 9 9.35 18.80 -11.73
C ALA A 9 8.75 17.48 -11.19
N THR A 10 8.61 16.46 -12.02
CA THR A 10 8.10 15.15 -11.63
C THR A 10 9.02 14.45 -10.60
N ARG A 11 10.33 14.51 -10.79
CA ARG A 11 11.30 13.96 -9.81
C ARG A 11 11.26 14.71 -8.47
N ARG A 12 10.99 16.02 -8.49
CA ARG A 12 10.81 16.80 -7.27
C ARG A 12 9.53 16.40 -6.55
N LEU A 13 8.43 16.21 -7.28
CA LEU A 13 7.16 15.75 -6.73
C LEU A 13 7.29 14.37 -6.07
N SER A 14 7.95 13.42 -6.72
CA SER A 14 8.19 12.08 -6.17
C SER A 14 8.97 12.14 -4.84
N ARG A 15 9.99 13.01 -4.72
CA ARG A 15 10.72 13.21 -3.46
C ARG A 15 9.83 13.77 -2.35
N TRP A 16 8.95 14.73 -2.67
CA TRP A 16 7.99 15.26 -1.72
C TRP A 16 6.99 14.20 -1.25
N MET A 17 6.51 13.33 -2.14
CA MET A 17 5.62 12.22 -1.77
C MET A 17 6.30 11.25 -0.81
N VAL A 18 7.57 10.88 -1.05
CA VAL A 18 8.35 10.04 -0.14
C VAL A 18 8.54 10.71 1.23
N LEU A 19 8.86 12.01 1.25
CA LEU A 19 8.99 12.78 2.50
C LEU A 19 7.67 12.79 3.29
N LEU A 20 6.55 13.10 2.64
CA LEU A 20 5.23 13.09 3.27
C LEU A 20 4.88 11.71 3.84
N PHE A 21 5.27 10.66 3.13
CA PHE A 21 5.07 9.29 3.59
C PHE A 21 5.89 8.98 4.86
N ILE A 22 7.15 9.39 4.90
CA ILE A 22 8.00 9.25 6.10
C ILE A 22 7.40 10.04 7.26
N LEU A 23 6.95 11.27 7.03
CA LEU A 23 6.29 12.08 8.05
C LEU A 23 5.01 11.42 8.58
N ALA A 24 4.23 10.79 7.70
CA ALA A 24 3.05 10.03 8.11
C ALA A 24 3.40 8.85 9.01
N ILE A 25 4.46 8.09 8.69
CA ILE A 25 4.94 7.00 9.57
C ILE A 25 5.35 7.54 10.93
N VAL A 26 6.13 8.63 10.97
CA VAL A 26 6.56 9.25 12.23
C VAL A 26 5.36 9.71 13.05
N ALA A 27 4.37 10.36 12.42
CA ALA A 27 3.15 10.79 13.09
C ALA A 27 2.35 9.60 13.68
N ILE A 28 2.27 8.50 12.95
CA ILE A 28 1.61 7.26 13.42
C ILE A 28 2.36 6.67 14.63
N VAL A 29 3.70 6.61 14.58
CA VAL A 29 4.50 6.12 15.72
C VAL A 29 4.29 6.99 16.95
N ILE A 30 4.29 8.31 16.79
CA ILE A 30 4.05 9.26 17.89
C ILE A 30 2.63 9.06 18.46
N ALA A 31 1.61 8.96 17.60
CA ALA A 31 0.24 8.77 18.02
C ALA A 31 0.04 7.45 18.79
N ILE A 32 0.62 6.36 18.32
CA ILE A 32 0.55 5.06 19.01
C ILE A 32 1.26 5.13 20.36
N ASN A 33 2.46 5.72 20.43
CA ASN A 33 3.17 5.91 21.69
C ASN A 33 2.34 6.73 22.69
N PHE A 34 1.74 7.83 22.22
CA PHE A 34 0.87 8.64 23.07
C PHE A 34 -0.30 7.83 23.65
N VAL A 35 -1.00 7.08 22.81
CA VAL A 35 -2.13 6.23 23.23
C VAL A 35 -1.67 5.16 24.25
N VAL A 36 -0.53 4.51 24.01
CA VAL A 36 0.00 3.49 24.92
C VAL A 36 0.41 4.10 26.24
N VAL A 37 1.08 5.24 26.26
CA VAL A 37 1.47 5.92 27.50
C VAL A 37 0.25 6.34 28.31
N VAL A 38 -0.76 6.91 27.64
CA VAL A 38 -2.03 7.26 28.31
C VAL A 38 -2.69 6.02 28.91
N ALA A 39 -2.73 4.90 28.18
CA ALA A 39 -3.29 3.67 28.67
C ALA A 39 -2.53 3.12 29.90
N VAL A 40 -1.20 3.12 29.85
CA VAL A 40 -0.34 2.69 30.99
C VAL A 40 -0.54 3.61 32.20
N ALA A 41 -0.59 4.92 31.99
CA ALA A 41 -0.82 5.89 33.06
C ALA A 41 -2.19 5.68 33.76
N ILE A 42 -3.24 5.44 32.97
CA ILE A 42 -4.57 5.15 33.52
C ILE A 42 -4.59 3.85 34.35
N LEU A 43 -3.96 2.79 33.85
CA LEU A 43 -3.86 1.53 34.59
C LEU A 43 -3.07 1.69 35.89
N ALA A 44 -2.00 2.48 35.88
CA ALA A 44 -1.21 2.75 37.06
C ALA A 44 -2.00 3.54 38.14
N VAL A 45 -2.98 4.38 37.75
CA VAL A 45 -3.90 5.05 38.69
C VAL A 45 -4.83 4.06 39.38
N GLU A 46 -5.39 3.11 38.62
CA GLU A 46 -6.32 2.09 39.16
C GLU A 46 -5.64 1.19 40.21
N ASP A 47 -4.34 0.93 40.08
CA ASP A 47 -3.55 0.14 41.04
C ASP A 47 -3.10 0.93 42.29
N GLY A 48 -3.59 2.16 42.49
CA GLY A 48 -3.30 2.99 43.66
C GLY A 48 -1.92 3.66 43.64
N GLY A 49 -1.26 3.68 42.50
CA GLY A 49 0.01 4.38 42.29
C GLY A 49 -0.18 5.89 42.27
N LEU A 50 0.37 6.59 43.27
CA LEU A 50 0.35 8.08 43.38
C LEU A 50 1.06 8.82 42.23
N LEU A 51 1.73 8.12 41.30
CA LEU A 51 2.54 8.69 40.23
C LEU A 51 1.75 9.07 38.97
N ALA A 52 0.48 8.73 38.89
CA ALA A 52 -0.26 8.77 37.62
C ALA A 52 -0.95 10.10 37.30
N THR A 53 -0.97 11.08 38.19
CA THR A 53 -1.78 12.29 37.99
C THR A 53 -1.01 13.53 37.51
N GLN A 54 0.33 13.50 37.50
CA GLN A 54 1.10 14.74 37.30
C GLN A 54 1.74 14.92 35.91
N ASP A 55 2.06 13.85 35.14
CA ASP A 55 2.68 14.08 33.85
C ASP A 55 2.38 12.95 32.83
N LEU A 56 1.44 13.18 31.94
CA LEU A 56 1.20 12.39 30.74
C LEU A 56 2.27 12.62 29.66
N SER A 57 3.44 13.17 30.05
CA SER A 57 4.54 13.41 29.14
C SER A 57 5.21 12.09 28.75
N LEU A 58 5.44 11.90 27.45
CA LEU A 58 6.20 10.77 26.93
C LEU A 58 7.59 10.64 27.55
N ALA A 59 8.15 11.74 28.08
CA ALA A 59 9.46 11.79 28.72
C ALA A 59 9.52 11.01 30.04
N HIS A 60 8.40 10.79 30.74
CA HIS A 60 8.35 10.04 32.00
C HIS A 60 8.23 8.52 31.80
N TYR A 61 7.97 8.07 30.56
CA TYR A 61 7.83 6.64 30.22
C TYR A 61 8.83 6.19 29.15
N PRO A 62 10.15 6.44 29.30
CA PRO A 62 11.12 6.23 28.23
C PRO A 62 11.19 4.77 27.78
N MET A 63 11.07 3.84 28.70
CA MET A 63 11.11 2.41 28.39
C MET A 63 9.87 1.96 27.61
N VAL A 64 8.69 2.45 27.96
CA VAL A 64 7.43 2.15 27.26
C VAL A 64 7.50 2.73 25.84
N VAL A 65 7.92 3.98 25.70
CA VAL A 65 8.09 4.63 24.39
C VAL A 65 9.10 3.90 23.53
N MET A 66 10.23 3.49 24.09
CA MET A 66 11.26 2.76 23.35
C MET A 66 10.75 1.41 22.87
N VAL A 67 10.16 0.60 23.76
CA VAL A 67 9.64 -0.74 23.40
C VAL A 67 8.51 -0.63 22.38
N THR A 68 7.55 0.26 22.60
CA THR A 68 6.43 0.48 21.66
C THR A 68 6.94 0.93 20.29
N SER A 69 7.90 1.87 20.24
CA SER A 69 8.49 2.32 18.98
C SER A 69 9.20 1.19 18.24
N ILE A 70 9.99 0.36 18.95
CA ILE A 70 10.67 -0.79 18.35
C ILE A 70 9.65 -1.78 17.77
N VAL A 71 8.58 -2.10 18.52
CA VAL A 71 7.54 -3.02 18.08
C VAL A 71 6.82 -2.47 16.85
N VAL A 72 6.40 -1.22 16.85
CA VAL A 72 5.67 -0.59 15.74
C VAL A 72 6.55 -0.49 14.50
N ILE A 73 7.76 0.05 14.62
CA ILE A 73 8.69 0.19 13.50
C ILE A 73 9.12 -1.18 12.98
N GLY A 74 9.38 -2.14 13.87
CA GLY A 74 9.70 -3.52 13.52
C GLY A 74 8.57 -4.19 12.75
N THR A 75 7.33 -4.04 13.19
CA THR A 75 6.15 -4.58 12.50
C THR A 75 5.98 -3.97 11.12
N ILE A 76 6.08 -2.64 11.00
CA ILE A 76 6.01 -1.96 9.69
C ILE A 76 7.15 -2.44 8.79
N GLY A 77 8.39 -2.46 9.30
CA GLY A 77 9.57 -2.84 8.55
C GLY A 77 9.52 -4.29 8.05
N ILE A 78 9.24 -5.24 8.94
CA ILE A 78 9.16 -6.67 8.61
C ILE A 78 8.02 -6.92 7.63
N SER A 79 6.82 -6.40 7.87
CA SER A 79 5.66 -6.56 6.98
C SER A 79 5.93 -5.98 5.60
N SER A 80 6.55 -4.80 5.55
CA SER A 80 6.95 -4.14 4.30
C SER A 80 8.00 -4.95 3.54
N LEU A 81 8.99 -5.49 4.25
CA LEU A 81 10.06 -6.31 3.67
C LEU A 81 9.50 -7.62 3.10
N VAL A 82 8.68 -8.33 3.87
CA VAL A 82 8.02 -9.56 3.43
C VAL A 82 7.15 -9.30 2.20
N ARG A 83 6.38 -8.21 2.21
CA ARG A 83 5.54 -7.85 1.07
C ARG A 83 6.38 -7.50 -0.16
N THR A 84 7.41 -6.68 0.00
CA THR A 84 8.31 -6.31 -1.11
C THR A 84 9.02 -7.55 -1.65
N ALA A 85 9.47 -8.46 -0.79
CA ALA A 85 10.06 -9.72 -1.21
C ALA A 85 9.06 -10.61 -1.98
N SER A 86 7.80 -10.68 -1.54
CA SER A 86 6.76 -11.42 -2.26
C SER A 86 6.44 -10.84 -3.64
N LEU A 87 6.60 -9.53 -3.80
CA LEU A 87 6.42 -8.83 -5.08
C LEU A 87 7.68 -8.85 -5.95
N SER A 88 8.84 -9.21 -5.40
CA SER A 88 10.12 -9.25 -6.13
C SER A 88 10.17 -10.38 -7.18
N ALA A 89 9.26 -11.35 -7.11
CA ALA A 89 9.08 -12.38 -8.13
C ALA A 89 8.66 -11.83 -9.52
N GLY A 90 8.46 -10.50 -9.63
CA GLY A 90 8.15 -9.81 -10.88
C GLY A 90 6.69 -9.38 -10.99
N GLY A 91 6.39 -8.67 -12.08
CA GLY A 91 5.04 -8.14 -12.32
C GLY A 91 3.94 -9.19 -12.39
N GLY A 92 4.27 -10.39 -12.87
CA GLY A 92 3.36 -11.51 -12.93
C GLY A 92 2.82 -11.93 -11.56
N ALA A 93 3.67 -11.92 -10.53
CA ALA A 93 3.24 -12.23 -9.16
C ALA A 93 2.25 -11.19 -8.62
N VAL A 94 2.47 -9.91 -8.95
CA VAL A 94 1.53 -8.83 -8.59
C VAL A 94 0.18 -9.06 -9.25
N ALA A 95 0.16 -9.31 -10.56
CA ALA A 95 -1.07 -9.54 -11.32
C ALA A 95 -1.85 -10.75 -10.81
N GLN A 96 -1.17 -11.86 -10.51
CA GLN A 96 -1.79 -13.07 -9.96
C GLN A 96 -2.38 -12.84 -8.56
N GLN A 97 -1.69 -12.12 -7.68
CA GLN A 97 -2.21 -11.79 -6.34
C GLN A 97 -3.48 -10.94 -6.39
N LEU A 98 -3.64 -10.13 -7.45
CA LEU A 98 -4.86 -9.37 -7.71
C LEU A 98 -5.95 -10.19 -8.41
N GLY A 99 -5.74 -11.50 -8.58
CA GLY A 99 -6.70 -12.40 -9.21
C GLY A 99 -6.63 -12.42 -10.74
N GLY A 100 -5.52 -11.94 -11.31
CA GLY A 100 -5.29 -11.94 -12.76
C GLY A 100 -5.03 -13.35 -13.30
N THR A 101 -5.69 -13.66 -14.40
CA THR A 101 -5.48 -14.88 -15.20
C THR A 101 -4.48 -14.58 -16.31
N ARG A 102 -3.41 -15.36 -16.40
CA ARG A 102 -2.41 -15.18 -17.46
C ARG A 102 -3.03 -15.46 -18.84
N VAL A 103 -2.74 -14.59 -19.80
CA VAL A 103 -3.13 -14.76 -21.19
C VAL A 103 -2.03 -15.50 -21.94
N ASN A 104 -2.38 -16.61 -22.57
CA ASN A 104 -1.47 -17.34 -23.45
C ASN A 104 -1.57 -16.78 -24.87
N ARG A 105 -0.47 -16.84 -25.63
CA ARG A 105 -0.44 -16.39 -27.04
C ARG A 105 -1.43 -17.13 -27.93
N ASP A 106 -1.64 -18.41 -27.65
CA ASP A 106 -2.52 -19.29 -28.43
C ASP A 106 -3.98 -19.27 -27.95
N THR A 107 -4.39 -18.18 -27.27
CA THR A 107 -5.76 -18.07 -26.76
C THR A 107 -6.80 -18.04 -27.88
N SER A 108 -7.88 -18.78 -27.71
CA SER A 108 -9.03 -18.75 -28.60
C SER A 108 -10.04 -17.64 -28.31
N ASP A 109 -9.94 -16.99 -27.13
CA ASP A 109 -10.80 -15.86 -26.74
C ASP A 109 -10.47 -14.63 -27.62
N PRO A 110 -11.40 -14.11 -28.42
CA PRO A 110 -11.16 -12.97 -29.30
C PRO A 110 -10.71 -11.71 -28.57
N LEU A 111 -11.22 -11.46 -27.37
CA LEU A 111 -10.85 -10.28 -26.58
C LEU A 111 -9.41 -10.39 -26.04
N ARG A 112 -9.05 -11.55 -25.56
CA ARG A 112 -7.66 -11.82 -25.09
C ARG A 112 -6.67 -11.82 -26.26
N LYS A 113 -7.08 -12.34 -27.43
CA LYS A 113 -6.27 -12.29 -28.65
C LYS A 113 -6.03 -10.88 -29.11
N ARG A 114 -7.07 -10.03 -29.10
CA ARG A 114 -6.95 -8.59 -29.41
C ARG A 114 -5.97 -7.91 -28.48
N LEU A 115 -6.04 -8.17 -27.14
CA LEU A 115 -5.11 -7.66 -26.17
C LEU A 115 -3.67 -8.07 -26.47
N MET A 116 -3.43 -9.36 -26.74
CA MET A 116 -2.08 -9.86 -27.07
C MET A 116 -1.51 -9.18 -28.30
N ASN A 117 -2.28 -9.03 -29.37
CA ASN A 117 -1.85 -8.34 -30.59
C ASN A 117 -1.44 -6.90 -30.30
N VAL A 118 -2.26 -6.15 -29.54
CA VAL A 118 -1.97 -4.77 -29.15
C VAL A 118 -0.67 -4.69 -28.33
N VAL A 119 -0.50 -5.59 -27.35
CA VAL A 119 0.72 -5.62 -26.52
C VAL A 119 1.96 -5.95 -27.36
N GLU A 120 1.88 -6.91 -28.27
CA GLU A 120 3.00 -7.27 -29.16
C GLU A 120 3.36 -6.12 -30.12
N GLU A 121 2.39 -5.43 -30.70
CA GLU A 121 2.62 -4.26 -31.53
C GLU A 121 3.34 -3.13 -30.79
N ILE A 122 2.88 -2.83 -29.57
CA ILE A 122 3.53 -1.78 -28.75
C ILE A 122 4.91 -2.21 -28.29
N SER A 123 5.10 -3.50 -27.97
CA SER A 123 6.42 -4.04 -27.63
C SER A 123 7.42 -3.83 -28.77
N ILE A 124 7.01 -4.13 -30.00
CA ILE A 124 7.85 -3.91 -31.19
C ILE A 124 8.13 -2.42 -31.38
N ALA A 125 7.10 -1.57 -31.28
CA ALA A 125 7.24 -0.14 -31.49
C ALA A 125 8.12 0.55 -30.43
N SER A 126 8.07 0.08 -29.18
CA SER A 126 8.80 0.65 -28.05
C SER A 126 10.18 0.04 -27.81
N GLY A 127 10.51 -1.10 -28.46
CA GLY A 127 11.73 -1.86 -28.20
C GLY A 127 11.78 -2.54 -26.84
N VAL A 128 10.63 -2.66 -26.16
CA VAL A 128 10.51 -3.35 -24.88
C VAL A 128 10.18 -4.83 -25.13
N PRO A 129 10.82 -5.78 -24.41
CA PRO A 129 10.41 -7.18 -24.49
C PRO A 129 8.93 -7.37 -24.16
N VAL A 130 8.26 -8.29 -24.87
CA VAL A 130 6.83 -8.57 -24.64
C VAL A 130 6.61 -8.97 -23.16
N PRO A 131 5.90 -8.16 -22.36
CA PRO A 131 5.65 -8.45 -20.96
C PRO A 131 4.68 -9.62 -20.80
N GLN A 132 4.61 -10.16 -19.58
CA GLN A 132 3.54 -11.10 -19.27
C GLN A 132 2.20 -10.37 -19.26
N VAL A 133 1.18 -10.95 -19.89
CA VAL A 133 -0.15 -10.33 -20.01
C VAL A 133 -1.15 -11.06 -19.12
N TYR A 134 -1.93 -10.29 -18.36
CA TYR A 134 -2.94 -10.81 -17.44
C TYR A 134 -4.28 -10.11 -17.65
N VAL A 135 -5.37 -10.82 -17.36
CA VAL A 135 -6.73 -10.27 -17.34
C VAL A 135 -7.33 -10.48 -15.94
N LEU A 136 -7.85 -9.41 -15.36
CA LEU A 136 -8.63 -9.43 -14.13
C LEU A 136 -10.11 -9.68 -14.49
N ASP A 137 -10.47 -10.96 -14.60
CA ASP A 137 -11.79 -11.37 -15.10
C ASP A 137 -12.96 -10.95 -14.21
N ARG A 138 -12.72 -10.68 -12.92
CA ARG A 138 -13.74 -10.29 -11.95
C ARG A 138 -13.99 -8.78 -11.88
N GLU A 139 -13.10 -8.00 -12.51
CA GLU A 139 -13.16 -6.54 -12.45
C GLU A 139 -13.93 -5.97 -13.65
N ALA A 140 -15.11 -5.40 -13.36
CA ALA A 140 -15.98 -4.80 -14.37
C ALA A 140 -15.62 -3.36 -14.73
N GLY A 141 -14.85 -2.66 -13.88
CA GLY A 141 -14.37 -1.30 -14.15
C GLY A 141 -13.34 -1.28 -15.28
N ILE A 142 -13.19 -0.13 -15.95
CA ILE A 142 -12.17 0.08 -16.98
C ILE A 142 -10.87 0.47 -16.28
N ASN A 143 -9.87 -0.44 -16.28
CA ASN A 143 -8.57 -0.17 -15.71
C ASN A 143 -7.49 -1.07 -16.36
N ALA A 144 -6.23 -0.60 -16.29
CA ALA A 144 -5.04 -1.38 -16.61
C ALA A 144 -3.91 -0.94 -15.70
N PHE A 145 -2.88 -1.76 -15.55
CA PHE A 145 -1.66 -1.38 -14.86
C PHE A 145 -0.46 -2.19 -15.35
N ALA A 146 0.71 -1.59 -15.26
CA ALA A 146 1.99 -2.27 -15.42
C ALA A 146 2.65 -2.48 -14.05
N ALA A 147 3.19 -3.67 -13.82
CA ALA A 147 3.93 -4.01 -12.60
C ALA A 147 5.25 -4.70 -12.96
N GLY A 148 6.22 -4.59 -12.05
CA GLY A 148 7.55 -5.20 -12.21
C GLY A 148 8.66 -4.31 -11.67
N HIS A 149 9.90 -4.80 -11.72
CA HIS A 149 11.09 -4.07 -11.27
C HIS A 149 11.94 -3.54 -12.43
N ASN A 150 11.82 -4.15 -13.58
CA ASN A 150 12.53 -3.79 -14.80
C ASN A 150 11.71 -4.26 -16.03
N PRO A 151 12.03 -3.79 -17.23
CA PRO A 151 11.32 -4.18 -18.44
C PRO A 151 11.31 -5.69 -18.71
N SER A 152 12.34 -6.43 -18.28
CA SER A 152 12.43 -7.88 -18.54
C SER A 152 11.52 -8.73 -17.63
N ASN A 153 11.11 -8.22 -16.49
CA ASN A 153 10.17 -8.89 -15.58
C ASN A 153 8.83 -8.15 -15.42
N ALA A 154 8.54 -7.26 -16.37
CA ALA A 154 7.30 -6.54 -16.42
C ALA A 154 6.11 -7.45 -16.72
N ALA A 155 4.97 -7.13 -16.14
CA ALA A 155 3.67 -7.65 -16.52
C ALA A 155 2.68 -6.51 -16.72
N VAL A 156 1.79 -6.68 -17.69
CA VAL A 156 0.67 -5.77 -17.93
C VAL A 156 -0.61 -6.53 -17.60
N ALA A 157 -1.44 -5.92 -16.78
CA ALA A 157 -2.74 -6.47 -16.41
C ALA A 157 -3.85 -5.51 -16.84
N VAL A 158 -4.91 -6.08 -17.39
CA VAL A 158 -6.07 -5.35 -17.91
C VAL A 158 -7.34 -5.95 -17.31
N THR A 159 -8.28 -5.13 -16.91
CA THR A 159 -9.57 -5.58 -16.39
C THR A 159 -10.48 -6.12 -17.49
N ARG A 160 -11.40 -7.03 -17.12
CA ARG A 160 -12.43 -7.51 -18.03
C ARG A 160 -13.26 -6.36 -18.59
N GLY A 161 -13.58 -5.38 -17.75
CA GLY A 161 -14.33 -4.19 -18.17
C GLY A 161 -13.62 -3.38 -19.26
N ALA A 162 -12.31 -3.22 -19.19
CA ALA A 162 -11.54 -2.55 -20.24
C ALA A 162 -11.58 -3.35 -21.56
N LEU A 163 -11.44 -4.68 -21.49
CA LEU A 163 -11.50 -5.52 -22.69
C LEU A 163 -12.87 -5.48 -23.39
N VAL A 164 -13.95 -5.39 -22.66
CA VAL A 164 -15.30 -5.40 -23.20
C VAL A 164 -15.70 -4.03 -23.73
N ASN A 165 -15.36 -2.95 -23.02
CA ASN A 165 -15.88 -1.62 -23.29
C ASN A 165 -14.97 -0.78 -24.21
N LEU A 166 -13.67 -1.06 -24.27
CA LEU A 166 -12.75 -0.32 -25.14
C LEU A 166 -12.68 -0.98 -26.52
N ASN A 167 -12.69 -0.14 -27.56
CA ASN A 167 -12.33 -0.58 -28.90
C ASN A 167 -10.81 -0.83 -29.00
N ARG A 168 -10.34 -1.27 -30.19
CA ARG A 168 -8.92 -1.60 -30.38
C ARG A 168 -8.00 -0.40 -30.16
N ASP A 169 -8.35 0.76 -30.70
CA ASP A 169 -7.51 1.95 -30.68
C ASP A 169 -7.47 2.56 -29.27
N GLU A 170 -8.60 2.56 -28.56
CA GLU A 170 -8.68 2.98 -27.16
C GLU A 170 -7.85 2.06 -26.26
N LEU A 171 -7.95 0.73 -26.45
CA LEU A 171 -7.13 -0.24 -25.73
C LEU A 171 -5.65 -0.03 -26.04
N GLN A 172 -5.29 0.24 -27.29
CA GLN A 172 -3.91 0.55 -27.68
C GLN A 172 -3.40 1.80 -26.97
N GLY A 173 -4.21 2.85 -26.86
CA GLY A 173 -3.85 4.06 -26.11
C GLY A 173 -3.57 3.78 -24.64
N VAL A 174 -4.42 2.98 -23.98
CA VAL A 174 -4.23 2.56 -22.57
C VAL A 174 -2.96 1.73 -22.43
N ILE A 175 -2.74 0.73 -23.26
CA ILE A 175 -1.54 -0.11 -23.19
C ILE A 175 -0.27 0.69 -23.48
N ALA A 176 -0.29 1.61 -24.45
CA ALA A 176 0.84 2.49 -24.72
C ALA A 176 1.19 3.38 -23.51
N HIS A 177 0.17 3.83 -22.78
CA HIS A 177 0.37 4.56 -21.53
C HIS A 177 1.08 3.70 -20.48
N GLU A 178 0.63 2.45 -20.27
CA GLU A 178 1.27 1.51 -19.33
C GLU A 178 2.71 1.16 -19.75
N PHE A 179 2.97 1.03 -21.06
CA PHE A 179 4.31 0.83 -21.58
C PHE A 179 5.25 2.01 -21.32
N SER A 180 4.71 3.23 -21.27
CA SER A 180 5.51 4.41 -20.90
C SER A 180 6.04 4.29 -19.47
N HIS A 181 5.26 3.72 -18.54
CA HIS A 181 5.71 3.44 -17.17
C HIS A 181 6.76 2.33 -17.12
N VAL A 182 6.65 1.32 -17.99
CA VAL A 182 7.69 0.27 -18.13
C VAL A 182 9.01 0.88 -18.59
N LEU A 183 8.97 1.73 -19.61
CA LEU A 183 10.15 2.41 -20.17
C LEU A 183 10.82 3.36 -19.19
N ASN A 184 10.01 4.15 -18.46
CA ASN A 184 10.51 5.14 -17.50
C ASN A 184 10.96 4.52 -16.17
N GLY A 185 10.69 3.23 -15.92
CA GLY A 185 11.07 2.53 -14.71
C GLY A 185 10.26 2.92 -13.46
N ASP A 186 9.10 3.58 -13.63
CA ASP A 186 8.24 4.06 -12.55
C ASP A 186 7.63 2.91 -11.73
N MET A 187 7.53 1.74 -12.34
CA MET A 187 7.02 0.51 -11.69
C MET A 187 7.76 0.17 -10.39
N ARG A 188 9.08 0.45 -10.30
CA ARG A 188 9.86 0.19 -9.08
C ARG A 188 9.37 1.00 -7.89
N LEU A 189 9.05 2.27 -8.13
CA LEU A 189 8.53 3.14 -7.08
C LEU A 189 7.16 2.66 -6.61
N SER A 190 6.26 2.36 -7.56
CA SER A 190 4.93 1.82 -7.26
C SER A 190 5.00 0.54 -6.43
N THR A 191 5.85 -0.41 -6.81
CA THR A 191 6.02 -1.68 -6.08
C THR A 191 6.54 -1.46 -4.65
N ARG A 192 7.49 -0.54 -4.45
CA ARG A 192 8.00 -0.17 -3.11
C ARG A 192 6.92 0.49 -2.27
N LEU A 193 6.14 1.41 -2.85
CA LEU A 193 5.04 2.07 -2.16
C LEU A 193 3.97 1.08 -1.72
N ILE A 194 3.63 0.09 -2.55
CA ILE A 194 2.71 -1.00 -2.18
C ILE A 194 3.24 -1.76 -0.95
N GLY A 195 4.55 -2.09 -0.92
CA GLY A 195 5.16 -2.75 0.23
C GLY A 195 5.05 -1.91 1.51
N TRP A 196 5.33 -0.61 1.44
CA TRP A 196 5.25 0.28 2.59
C TRP A 196 3.82 0.50 3.08
N LEU A 197 2.88 0.70 2.15
CA LEU A 197 1.45 0.83 2.48
C LEU A 197 0.91 -0.45 3.13
N PHE A 198 1.39 -1.61 2.70
CA PHE A 198 1.03 -2.88 3.34
C PHE A 198 1.46 -2.92 4.81
N GLY A 199 2.68 -2.47 5.12
CA GLY A 199 3.14 -2.37 6.51
C GLY A 199 2.23 -1.50 7.39
N LEU A 200 1.78 -0.36 6.88
CA LEU A 200 0.81 0.51 7.57
C LEU A 200 -0.56 -0.17 7.72
N THR A 201 -1.02 -0.90 6.69
CA THR A 201 -2.29 -1.63 6.75
C THR A 201 -2.27 -2.73 7.82
N VAL A 202 -1.12 -3.41 8.00
CA VAL A 202 -0.94 -4.41 9.06
C VAL A 202 -1.11 -3.77 10.44
N ILE A 203 -0.48 -2.62 10.69
CA ILE A 203 -0.64 -1.90 11.97
C ILE A 203 -2.10 -1.52 12.21
N ALA A 204 -2.78 -0.95 11.21
CA ALA A 204 -4.20 -0.59 11.33
C ALA A 204 -5.10 -1.82 11.59
N THR A 205 -4.75 -2.96 10.99
CA THR A 205 -5.49 -4.22 11.19
C THR A 205 -5.28 -4.77 12.60
N VAL A 206 -4.02 -4.77 13.08
CA VAL A 206 -3.68 -5.19 14.44
C VAL A 206 -4.36 -4.29 15.46
N ALA A 207 -4.30 -2.98 15.27
CA ALA A 207 -4.97 -2.02 16.16
C ALA A 207 -6.49 -2.28 16.23
N ARG A 208 -7.15 -2.48 15.09
CA ARG A 208 -8.58 -2.87 15.04
C ARG A 208 -8.86 -4.20 15.74
N MET A 209 -7.98 -5.18 15.59
CA MET A 209 -8.12 -6.49 16.23
C MET A 209 -8.03 -6.36 17.75
N VAL A 210 -7.05 -5.62 18.25
CA VAL A 210 -6.89 -5.33 19.69
C VAL A 210 -8.12 -4.62 20.23
N LEU A 211 -8.59 -3.57 19.56
CA LEU A 211 -9.79 -2.83 19.98
C LEU A 211 -11.07 -3.68 20.02
N ARG A 212 -11.22 -4.62 19.09
CA ARG A 212 -12.37 -5.54 19.04
C ARG A 212 -12.34 -6.58 20.16
N HIS A 213 -11.15 -7.00 20.61
CA HIS A 213 -10.98 -8.03 21.64
C HIS A 213 -10.78 -7.43 23.04
N MET A 214 -10.68 -6.09 23.17
CA MET A 214 -10.71 -5.47 24.49
C MET A 214 -12.05 -5.78 25.16
N PRO A 215 -12.03 -6.39 26.37
CA PRO A 215 -13.24 -6.68 27.11
C PRO A 215 -13.97 -5.36 27.36
N ARG A 216 -15.16 -5.21 26.76
CA ARG A 216 -16.06 -4.14 27.13
C ARG A 216 -16.43 -4.36 28.58
N ARG A 217 -15.76 -3.67 29.51
CA ARG A 217 -16.17 -3.63 30.91
C ARG A 217 -17.63 -3.16 30.92
N SER A 218 -18.53 -4.12 31.12
CA SER A 218 -19.95 -3.90 31.36
C SER A 218 -20.06 -2.91 32.52
N GLY A 219 -20.69 -1.77 32.24
CA GLY A 219 -20.75 -0.62 33.14
C GLY A 219 -21.35 -0.95 34.51
N GLY A 220 -20.48 -1.07 35.49
CA GLY A 220 -20.77 -0.75 36.88
C GLY A 220 -20.51 0.76 37.06
N ARG A 221 -21.56 1.45 37.36
CA ARG A 221 -21.70 2.88 37.65
C ARG A 221 -20.49 3.52 38.35
N LYS A 222 -19.91 4.52 37.70
CA LYS A 222 -19.02 5.61 38.10
C LYS A 222 -17.61 5.53 37.52
N GLY A 223 -17.33 6.37 36.52
CA GLY A 223 -16.00 6.85 36.17
C GLY A 223 -15.43 6.53 34.78
N GLY A 224 -16.10 5.80 33.91
CA GLY A 224 -15.46 5.25 32.69
C GLY A 224 -15.75 5.96 31.34
N GLY A 225 -16.26 7.19 31.34
CA GLY A 225 -16.65 7.85 30.09
C GLY A 225 -15.54 8.41 29.21
N ALA A 226 -14.32 8.61 29.74
CA ALA A 226 -13.27 9.30 29.03
C ALA A 226 -12.49 8.42 28.01
N ILE A 227 -12.28 7.14 28.30
CA ILE A 227 -11.48 6.25 27.44
C ILE A 227 -12.26 5.85 26.18
N GLY A 228 -13.54 5.58 26.31
CA GLY A 228 -14.39 5.23 25.17
C GLY A 228 -14.52 6.37 24.15
N GLY A 229 -14.56 7.62 24.62
CA GLY A 229 -14.65 8.81 23.77
C GLY A 229 -13.38 9.10 22.98
N ILE A 230 -12.22 8.91 23.59
CA ILE A 230 -10.93 9.15 22.93
C ILE A 230 -10.65 8.09 21.84
N MET A 231 -11.06 6.82 22.06
CA MET A 231 -10.89 5.76 21.07
C MET A 231 -11.82 5.87 19.86
N VAL A 232 -13.03 6.42 20.04
CA VAL A 232 -13.99 6.61 18.92
C VAL A 232 -13.62 7.83 18.07
N ALA A 233 -12.98 8.85 18.64
CA ALA A 233 -12.56 10.05 17.91
C ALA A 233 -11.26 9.88 17.08
N ALA A 234 -10.54 8.75 17.27
CA ALA A 234 -9.27 8.48 16.58
C ALA A 234 -9.43 7.56 15.33
N PHE A 235 -10.66 7.23 14.94
CA PHE A 235 -11.02 6.44 13.74
C PHE A 235 -12.29 7.03 13.05
#